data_f6e8b46421e00606d09ba85dc5491720
#
_entry.id   f6e8b46421e00606d09ba85dc5491720
#
_cell.length_a   1.000
_cell.length_b   1.000
_cell.length_c   1.000
_cell.angle_alpha   90.00
_cell.angle_beta   90.00
_cell.angle_gamma   90.00
#
_symmetry.space_group_name_H-M   'P 1'
#
loop_
_entity.id
_entity.type
_entity.pdbx_description
1 polymer ?
#
loop_
_entity_poly.entity_id
_entity_poly.type
_entity_poly.pdbx_seq_one_letter_code
_entity_poly.pdbx_strand_id
1 'polypeptide(L)'
;MDKPLRKIDHMMWDVNIPNSLVTITGMMTFDKPLSIQKLTEIIQTRLLKFERFHKRVILKNKKPMWHVDETFNLASHIHHIALPDQGDYKILQEVISDLISQPLDESKPLWQVHLIDNYNGGSVVVWRLHHAIADGIALVKVVFSLTGATRAESLRMDIPDEVLSNKKHSFKEDFTQLLHTGKDIYHEAQELLNNPAHLKDALSESWDITKELGR
;
A
#
# COMPACT_ATOMS: atom_id res chain seq x y z
N MET A 1 -3.81 -17.57 -20.37
CA MET A 1 -4.22 -18.90 -19.87
C MET A 1 -4.53 -18.76 -18.37
N ASP A 2 -5.69 -19.24 -17.92
CA ASP A 2 -6.10 -19.16 -16.52
C ASP A 2 -5.16 -19.97 -15.63
N LYS A 3 -4.80 -19.44 -14.47
CA LYS A 3 -3.96 -20.13 -13.49
C LYS A 3 -4.72 -20.29 -12.18
N PRO A 4 -4.69 -21.45 -11.50
CA PRO A 4 -5.32 -21.59 -10.20
C PRO A 4 -4.66 -20.67 -9.17
N LEU A 5 -5.44 -20.23 -8.20
CA LEU A 5 -4.87 -19.54 -7.04
C LEU A 5 -3.96 -20.52 -6.27
N ARG A 6 -2.86 -20.00 -5.71
CA ARG A 6 -2.04 -20.78 -4.76
C ARG A 6 -2.90 -21.09 -3.53
N LYS A 7 -2.58 -22.16 -2.80
CA LYS A 7 -3.35 -22.58 -1.62
C LYS A 7 -3.62 -21.43 -0.63
N ILE A 8 -2.60 -20.62 -0.35
CA ILE A 8 -2.73 -19.48 0.55
C ILE A 8 -3.61 -18.37 -0.04
N ASP A 9 -3.46 -18.07 -1.34
CA ASP A 9 -4.27 -17.04 -2.03
C ASP A 9 -5.74 -17.48 -2.07
N HIS A 10 -6.00 -18.79 -2.26
CA HIS A 10 -7.35 -19.39 -2.25
C HIS A 10 -7.96 -19.30 -0.84
N MET A 11 -7.21 -19.64 0.19
CA MET A 11 -7.69 -19.50 1.56
C MET A 11 -8.08 -18.04 1.88
N MET A 12 -7.25 -17.07 1.45
CA MET A 12 -7.55 -15.64 1.63
C MET A 12 -8.78 -15.20 0.82
N TRP A 13 -9.03 -15.83 -0.33
CA TRP A 13 -10.23 -15.60 -1.11
C TRP A 13 -11.49 -16.15 -0.40
N ASP A 14 -11.41 -17.35 0.14
CA ASP A 14 -12.56 -18.04 0.78
C ASP A 14 -13.00 -17.37 2.07
N VAL A 15 -12.08 -16.76 2.83
CA VAL A 15 -12.40 -16.06 4.09
C VAL A 15 -12.81 -14.60 3.88
N ASN A 16 -12.79 -14.10 2.63
CA ASN A 16 -13.25 -12.76 2.28
C ASN A 16 -14.78 -12.73 2.24
N ILE A 17 -15.40 -12.29 3.31
CA ILE A 17 -16.85 -12.18 3.45
C ILE A 17 -17.25 -10.74 3.80
N PRO A 18 -18.50 -10.31 3.59
CA PRO A 18 -18.92 -8.92 3.81
C PRO A 18 -18.60 -8.36 5.20
N ASN A 19 -18.61 -9.21 6.23
CA ASN A 19 -18.30 -8.81 7.61
C ASN A 19 -16.83 -9.04 8.02
N SER A 20 -16.00 -9.56 7.10
CA SER A 20 -14.57 -9.83 7.35
C SER A 20 -13.80 -9.66 6.05
N LEU A 21 -13.56 -8.41 5.68
CA LEU A 21 -12.84 -8.08 4.45
C LEU A 21 -11.34 -8.40 4.61
N VAL A 22 -10.81 -9.17 3.67
CA VAL A 22 -9.39 -9.53 3.61
C VAL A 22 -8.65 -8.54 2.69
N THR A 23 -8.81 -7.26 3.00
CA THR A 23 -8.20 -6.15 2.27
C THR A 23 -7.07 -5.56 3.10
N ILE A 24 -5.87 -5.51 2.52
CA ILE A 24 -4.74 -4.77 3.08
C ILE A 24 -4.91 -3.31 2.69
N THR A 25 -4.88 -2.43 3.67
CA THR A 25 -4.90 -0.98 3.46
C THR A 25 -3.58 -0.39 3.95
N GLY A 26 -2.89 0.31 3.07
CA GLY A 26 -1.68 1.05 3.37
C GLY A 26 -1.87 2.55 3.08
N MET A 27 -1.20 3.39 3.84
CA MET A 27 -1.27 4.84 3.68
C MET A 27 0.15 5.43 3.61
N MET A 28 0.33 6.41 2.71
CA MET A 28 1.54 7.23 2.63
C MET A 28 1.14 8.71 2.62
N THR A 29 1.79 9.51 3.45
CA THR A 29 1.61 10.96 3.51
C THR A 29 2.75 11.66 2.78
N PHE A 30 2.43 12.75 2.10
CA PHE A 30 3.38 13.58 1.37
C PHE A 30 3.22 15.02 1.83
N ASP A 31 4.33 15.67 2.17
CA ASP A 31 4.37 17.08 2.65
C ASP A 31 4.01 18.08 1.55
N LYS A 32 3.94 17.64 0.31
CA LYS A 32 3.60 18.47 -0.86
C LYS A 32 2.51 17.81 -1.69
N PRO A 33 1.70 18.59 -2.40
CA PRO A 33 0.70 18.05 -3.29
C PRO A 33 1.31 17.10 -4.33
N LEU A 34 0.73 15.93 -4.47
CA LEU A 34 1.09 14.94 -5.47
C LEU A 34 0.15 15.05 -6.66
N SER A 35 0.72 15.17 -7.87
CA SER A 35 -0.10 15.21 -9.09
C SER A 35 -0.73 13.85 -9.36
N ILE A 36 -2.04 13.83 -9.63
CA ILE A 36 -2.77 12.61 -10.04
C ILE A 36 -2.18 12.02 -11.33
N GLN A 37 -1.76 12.88 -12.26
CA GLN A 37 -1.13 12.45 -13.51
C GLN A 37 0.19 11.70 -13.21
N LYS A 38 1.01 12.23 -12.28
CA LYS A 38 2.27 11.60 -11.91
C LYS A 38 2.06 10.27 -11.17
N LEU A 39 1.09 10.21 -10.28
CA LEU A 39 0.72 8.96 -9.62
C LEU A 39 0.25 7.91 -10.62
N THR A 40 -0.64 8.30 -11.56
CA THR A 40 -1.12 7.42 -12.63
C THR A 40 0.02 6.88 -13.49
N GLU A 41 0.96 7.75 -13.88
CA GLU A 41 2.14 7.38 -14.65
C GLU A 41 3.04 6.36 -13.92
N ILE A 42 3.28 6.55 -12.62
CA ILE A 42 4.05 5.62 -11.79
C ILE A 42 3.33 4.26 -11.72
N ILE A 43 2.02 4.26 -11.50
CA ILE A 43 1.23 3.03 -11.46
C ILE A 43 1.30 2.32 -12.81
N GLN A 44 1.08 3.04 -13.91
CA GLN A 44 1.09 2.48 -15.26
C GLN A 44 2.45 1.89 -15.63
N THR A 45 3.54 2.57 -15.30
CA THR A 45 4.89 2.18 -15.72
C THR A 45 5.55 1.19 -14.78
N ARG A 46 5.15 1.14 -13.50
CA ARG A 46 5.80 0.32 -12.49
C ARG A 46 4.89 -0.76 -11.93
N LEU A 47 3.71 -0.40 -11.40
CA LEU A 47 2.80 -1.38 -10.79
C LEU A 47 2.27 -2.38 -11.81
N LEU A 48 1.87 -1.89 -12.99
CA LEU A 48 1.29 -2.74 -14.03
C LEU A 48 2.30 -3.64 -14.74
N LYS A 49 3.60 -3.58 -14.42
CA LYS A 49 4.57 -4.62 -14.80
C LYS A 49 4.32 -5.95 -14.08
N PHE A 50 3.64 -5.93 -12.95
CA PHE A 50 3.26 -7.15 -12.23
C PHE A 50 1.96 -7.71 -12.79
N GLU A 51 2.00 -8.88 -13.40
CA GLU A 51 0.84 -9.51 -14.07
C GLU A 51 -0.42 -9.61 -13.20
N ARG A 52 -0.29 -9.75 -11.88
CA ARG A 52 -1.44 -9.90 -10.99
C ARG A 52 -2.33 -8.67 -10.93
N PHE A 53 -1.78 -7.48 -11.19
CA PHE A 53 -2.53 -6.24 -11.19
C PHE A 53 -3.41 -6.05 -12.43
N HIS A 54 -3.27 -6.93 -13.44
CA HIS A 54 -4.16 -7.03 -14.60
C HIS A 54 -5.13 -8.21 -14.53
N LYS A 55 -5.08 -8.99 -13.43
CA LYS A 55 -5.87 -10.22 -13.32
C LYS A 55 -6.95 -10.06 -12.27
N ARG A 56 -8.12 -10.58 -12.59
CA ARG A 56 -9.23 -10.75 -11.65
C ARG A 56 -9.40 -12.22 -11.30
N VAL A 57 -10.13 -12.51 -10.24
CA VAL A 57 -10.48 -13.87 -9.88
C VAL A 57 -11.81 -14.25 -10.55
N ILE A 58 -11.85 -15.39 -11.21
CA ILE A 58 -13.08 -15.99 -11.75
C ILE A 58 -13.28 -17.37 -11.16
N LEU A 59 -14.53 -17.80 -11.04
CA LEU A 59 -14.86 -19.16 -10.64
C LEU A 59 -15.02 -20.05 -11.88
N LYS A 60 -14.12 -21.02 -12.04
CA LYS A 60 -14.20 -22.03 -13.09
C LYS A 60 -14.38 -23.40 -12.45
N ASN A 61 -15.52 -24.04 -12.71
CA ASN A 61 -15.89 -25.30 -12.03
C ASN A 61 -15.84 -25.18 -10.49
N LYS A 62 -16.35 -24.08 -9.95
CA LYS A 62 -16.32 -23.74 -8.51
C LYS A 62 -14.92 -23.56 -7.91
N LYS A 63 -13.88 -23.43 -8.73
CA LYS A 63 -12.51 -23.16 -8.27
C LYS A 63 -12.09 -21.75 -8.67
N PRO A 64 -11.52 -20.96 -7.75
CA PRO A 64 -11.05 -19.64 -8.08
C PRO A 64 -9.77 -19.71 -8.91
N MET A 65 -9.76 -18.97 -10.02
CA MET A 65 -8.69 -18.92 -11.00
C MET A 65 -8.32 -17.48 -11.30
N TRP A 66 -7.04 -17.20 -11.46
CA TRP A 66 -6.56 -15.95 -12.01
C TRP A 66 -6.85 -15.89 -13.51
N HIS A 67 -7.58 -14.88 -13.92
CA HIS A 67 -7.96 -14.61 -15.32
C HIS A 67 -7.49 -13.20 -15.70
N VAL A 68 -6.94 -13.03 -16.89
CA VAL A 68 -6.59 -11.69 -17.39
C VAL A 68 -7.88 -10.92 -17.62
N ASP A 69 -7.97 -9.71 -17.08
CA ASP A 69 -9.11 -8.84 -17.35
C ASP A 69 -8.90 -8.14 -18.69
N GLU A 70 -9.58 -8.64 -19.72
CA GLU A 70 -9.51 -8.08 -21.08
C GLU A 70 -10.16 -6.67 -21.16
N THR A 71 -10.97 -6.32 -20.17
CA THR A 71 -11.65 -5.02 -20.05
C THR A 71 -10.96 -4.08 -19.06
N PHE A 72 -9.72 -4.41 -18.67
CA PHE A 72 -8.99 -3.63 -17.69
C PHE A 72 -8.93 -2.15 -18.05
N ASN A 73 -9.36 -1.32 -17.12
CA ASN A 73 -9.32 0.14 -17.23
C ASN A 73 -8.65 0.74 -15.99
N LEU A 74 -7.47 1.30 -16.15
CA LEU A 74 -6.70 1.90 -15.06
C LEU A 74 -7.47 2.99 -14.31
N ALA A 75 -8.29 3.78 -15.03
CA ALA A 75 -9.07 4.87 -14.42
C ALA A 75 -10.10 4.36 -13.39
N SER A 76 -10.53 3.09 -13.47
CA SER A 76 -11.44 2.51 -12.48
C SER A 76 -10.74 2.05 -11.19
N HIS A 77 -9.41 2.15 -11.14
CA HIS A 77 -8.58 1.74 -10.00
C HIS A 77 -7.92 2.93 -9.29
N ILE A 78 -7.91 4.11 -9.91
CA ILE A 78 -7.30 5.31 -9.34
C ILE A 78 -8.41 6.32 -9.07
N HIS A 79 -8.57 6.67 -7.80
CA HIS A 79 -9.57 7.61 -7.34
C HIS A 79 -8.91 8.87 -6.81
N HIS A 80 -9.52 10.02 -7.08
CA HIS A 80 -9.01 11.32 -6.64
C HIS A 80 -10.07 11.97 -5.73
N ILE A 81 -9.70 12.27 -4.51
CA ILE A 81 -10.54 12.84 -3.46
C ILE A 81 -9.87 14.12 -2.97
N ALA A 82 -10.63 15.17 -2.73
CA ALA A 82 -10.13 16.36 -2.04
C ALA A 82 -10.82 16.50 -0.69
N LEU A 83 -10.05 16.67 0.38
CA LEU A 83 -10.62 17.00 1.69
C LEU A 83 -11.15 18.44 1.68
N PRO A 84 -12.22 18.74 2.39
CA PRO A 84 -12.70 20.12 2.57
C PRO A 84 -11.63 20.93 3.32
N ASP A 85 -11.45 22.17 2.90
CA ASP A 85 -10.46 23.12 3.46
C ASP A 85 -9.03 22.55 3.45
N GLN A 86 -8.29 22.72 4.54
CA GLN A 86 -6.96 22.14 4.74
C GLN A 86 -6.99 20.76 5.43
N GLY A 87 -8.12 20.08 5.41
CA GLY A 87 -8.39 18.74 5.89
C GLY A 87 -7.67 18.37 7.19
N ASP A 88 -8.40 18.32 8.29
CA ASP A 88 -7.82 17.87 9.54
C ASP A 88 -7.68 16.32 9.59
N TYR A 89 -6.96 15.85 10.60
CA TYR A 89 -6.74 14.42 10.82
C TYR A 89 -8.05 13.64 11.01
N LYS A 90 -9.07 14.26 11.61
CA LYS A 90 -10.35 13.60 11.87
C LYS A 90 -11.11 13.35 10.59
N ILE A 91 -11.16 14.34 9.69
CA ILE A 91 -11.80 14.18 8.37
C ILE A 91 -11.07 13.11 7.55
N LEU A 92 -9.74 13.11 7.57
CA LEU A 92 -8.96 12.06 6.90
C LEU A 92 -9.28 10.67 7.48
N GLN A 93 -9.38 10.53 8.80
CA GLN A 93 -9.76 9.27 9.44
C GLN A 93 -11.15 8.78 9.02
N GLU A 94 -12.12 9.68 8.94
CA GLU A 94 -13.48 9.35 8.48
C GLU A 94 -13.45 8.81 7.05
N VAL A 95 -12.78 9.50 6.14
CA VAL A 95 -12.60 9.04 4.73
C VAL A 95 -11.92 7.66 4.67
N ILE A 96 -10.84 7.47 5.43
CA ILE A 96 -10.13 6.19 5.44
C ILE A 96 -10.98 5.07 6.03
N SER A 97 -11.74 5.35 7.10
CA SER A 97 -12.64 4.39 7.73
C SER A 97 -13.72 3.93 6.76
N ASP A 98 -14.29 4.85 5.99
CA ASP A 98 -15.26 4.52 4.94
C ASP A 98 -14.63 3.65 3.85
N LEU A 99 -13.42 3.99 3.41
CA LEU A 99 -12.70 3.19 2.42
C LEU A 99 -12.40 1.77 2.91
N ILE A 100 -11.94 1.61 4.16
CA ILE A 100 -11.63 0.30 4.75
C ILE A 100 -12.89 -0.57 4.86
N SER A 101 -14.02 0.04 5.14
CA SER A 101 -15.29 -0.65 5.35
C SER A 101 -15.95 -1.14 4.05
N GLN A 102 -15.49 -0.68 2.89
CA GLN A 102 -16.06 -1.06 1.60
C GLN A 102 -15.33 -2.27 1.00
N PRO A 103 -16.05 -3.26 0.44
CA PRO A 103 -15.42 -4.33 -0.32
C PRO A 103 -14.80 -3.80 -1.62
N LEU A 104 -13.79 -4.52 -2.13
CA LEU A 104 -13.30 -4.32 -3.49
C LEU A 104 -14.26 -4.94 -4.50
N ASP A 105 -14.34 -4.37 -5.70
CA ASP A 105 -15.14 -4.90 -6.80
C ASP A 105 -14.51 -6.17 -7.37
N GLU A 106 -15.10 -7.33 -7.08
CA GLU A 106 -14.62 -8.64 -7.52
C GLU A 106 -14.71 -8.85 -9.04
N SER A 107 -15.46 -8.01 -9.76
CA SER A 107 -15.52 -8.06 -11.22
C SER A 107 -14.24 -7.53 -11.88
N LYS A 108 -13.34 -6.92 -11.11
CA LYS A 108 -12.10 -6.27 -11.55
C LYS A 108 -10.87 -6.85 -10.83
N PRO A 109 -9.66 -6.49 -11.24
CA PRO A 109 -8.47 -6.70 -10.44
C PRO A 109 -8.62 -6.10 -9.03
N LEU A 110 -8.27 -6.86 -8.01
CA LEU A 110 -8.65 -6.62 -6.61
C LEU A 110 -7.74 -5.59 -5.92
N TRP A 111 -7.63 -4.41 -6.49
CA TRP A 111 -6.86 -3.31 -5.92
C TRP A 111 -7.43 -1.95 -6.30
N GLN A 112 -7.18 -0.96 -5.47
CA GLN A 112 -7.53 0.44 -5.68
C GLN A 112 -6.47 1.35 -5.05
N VAL A 113 -6.30 2.53 -5.62
CA VAL A 113 -5.45 3.61 -5.10
C VAL A 113 -6.28 4.88 -5.02
N HIS A 114 -6.24 5.54 -3.87
CA HIS A 114 -6.91 6.81 -3.65
C HIS A 114 -5.86 7.88 -3.39
N LEU A 115 -5.83 8.91 -4.22
CA LEU A 115 -5.11 10.15 -3.95
C LEU A 115 -6.05 11.09 -3.22
N ILE A 116 -5.66 11.52 -2.05
CA ILE A 116 -6.44 12.43 -1.20
C ILE A 116 -5.66 13.72 -1.08
N ASP A 117 -6.20 14.82 -1.62
CA ASP A 117 -5.59 16.14 -1.58
C ASP A 117 -6.07 16.96 -0.37
N ASN A 118 -5.39 18.08 -0.15
CA ASN A 118 -5.67 19.05 0.90
C ASN A 118 -5.43 18.52 2.33
N TYR A 119 -4.51 17.59 2.54
CA TYR A 119 -4.13 17.17 3.87
C TYR A 119 -2.84 17.87 4.30
N ASN A 120 -2.90 18.78 5.30
CA ASN A 120 -1.77 19.53 5.83
C ASN A 120 -0.89 20.21 4.76
N GLY A 121 -1.50 20.71 3.69
CA GLY A 121 -0.77 21.33 2.56
C GLY A 121 -0.11 20.34 1.60
N GLY A 122 -0.33 19.05 1.79
CA GLY A 122 0.19 17.97 0.95
C GLY A 122 -0.90 17.03 0.45
N SER A 123 -0.54 15.77 0.22
CA SER A 123 -1.45 14.72 -0.23
C SER A 123 -1.25 13.43 0.56
N VAL A 124 -2.27 12.59 0.56
CA VAL A 124 -2.23 11.22 1.09
C VAL A 124 -2.54 10.24 -0.02
N VAL A 125 -1.77 9.16 -0.13
CA VAL A 125 -2.07 8.05 -1.02
C VAL A 125 -2.48 6.86 -0.18
N VAL A 126 -3.69 6.35 -0.41
CA VAL A 126 -4.23 5.16 0.26
C VAL A 126 -4.29 4.03 -0.75
N TRP A 127 -3.64 2.92 -0.43
CA TRP A 127 -3.63 1.68 -1.20
C TRP A 127 -4.58 0.68 -0.57
N ARG A 128 -5.41 0.07 -1.38
CA ARG A 128 -6.31 -1.02 -0.96
C ARG A 128 -6.09 -2.21 -1.87
N LEU A 129 -5.69 -3.33 -1.31
CA LEU A 129 -5.38 -4.55 -2.06
C LEU A 129 -5.95 -5.77 -1.34
N HIS A 130 -6.58 -6.66 -2.08
CA HIS A 130 -7.00 -7.94 -1.53
C HIS A 130 -5.77 -8.83 -1.25
N HIS A 131 -5.75 -9.49 -0.12
CA HIS A 131 -4.60 -10.31 0.31
C HIS A 131 -4.25 -11.46 -0.65
N ALA A 132 -5.20 -11.90 -1.49
CA ALA A 132 -4.94 -12.89 -2.54
C ALA A 132 -3.98 -12.38 -3.63
N ILE A 133 -3.89 -11.06 -3.89
CA ILE A 133 -2.96 -10.49 -4.89
C ILE A 133 -1.52 -10.72 -4.48
N ALA A 134 -1.20 -10.40 -3.22
CA ALA A 134 0.16 -10.51 -2.69
C ALA A 134 0.12 -10.81 -1.19
N ASP A 135 1.02 -11.64 -0.72
CA ASP A 135 1.32 -11.72 0.70
C ASP A 135 2.03 -10.43 1.16
N GLY A 136 2.09 -10.21 2.48
CA GLY A 136 2.64 -8.98 3.03
C GLY A 136 4.06 -8.67 2.54
N ILE A 137 4.90 -9.69 2.38
CA ILE A 137 6.29 -9.55 1.89
C ILE A 137 6.31 -9.15 0.41
N ALA A 138 5.49 -9.81 -0.42
CA ALA A 138 5.39 -9.47 -1.83
C ALA A 138 4.83 -8.05 -2.02
N LEU A 139 3.90 -7.62 -1.16
CA LEU A 139 3.34 -6.28 -1.20
C LEU A 139 4.39 -5.21 -0.87
N VAL A 140 5.20 -5.44 0.16
CA VAL A 140 6.32 -4.54 0.51
C VAL A 140 7.27 -4.37 -0.68
N LYS A 141 7.62 -5.46 -1.38
CA LYS A 141 8.44 -5.39 -2.61
C LYS A 141 7.79 -4.54 -3.69
N VAL A 142 6.49 -4.72 -3.90
CA VAL A 142 5.74 -3.93 -4.88
C VAL A 142 5.78 -2.45 -4.51
N VAL A 143 5.52 -2.09 -3.26
CA VAL A 143 5.54 -0.69 -2.80
C VAL A 143 6.94 -0.09 -2.98
N PHE A 144 8.01 -0.79 -2.60
CA PHE A 144 9.37 -0.32 -2.83
C PHE A 144 9.72 -0.18 -4.31
N SER A 145 9.16 -1.00 -5.19
CA SER A 145 9.37 -0.85 -6.63
C SER A 145 8.73 0.41 -7.22
N LEU A 146 7.76 1.00 -6.52
CA LEU A 146 7.10 2.24 -6.94
C LEU A 146 7.91 3.49 -6.56
N THR A 147 8.83 3.36 -5.61
CA THR A 147 9.69 4.43 -5.10
C THR A 147 11.14 4.14 -5.41
N GLY A 148 12.00 5.16 -5.42
CA GLY A 148 13.46 5.02 -5.45
C GLY A 148 14.05 5.43 -4.10
N ALA A 149 15.30 5.08 -3.84
CA ALA A 149 16.03 5.51 -2.64
C ALA A 149 16.24 7.03 -2.60
N THR A 150 16.20 7.69 -3.76
CA THR A 150 16.30 9.14 -3.91
C THR A 150 15.14 9.68 -4.73
N ARG A 151 14.89 11.01 -4.62
CA ARG A 151 13.91 11.70 -5.45
C ARG A 151 14.20 11.51 -6.96
N ALA A 152 15.48 11.58 -7.34
CA ALA A 152 15.89 11.40 -8.73
C ALA A 152 15.58 9.98 -9.25
N GLU A 153 15.80 8.96 -8.44
CA GLU A 153 15.46 7.57 -8.77
C GLU A 153 13.94 7.34 -8.79
N SER A 154 13.21 7.94 -7.85
CA SER A 154 11.75 7.87 -7.84
C SER A 154 11.12 8.50 -9.08
N LEU A 155 11.79 9.48 -9.70
CA LEU A 155 11.34 10.14 -10.93
C LEU A 155 11.83 9.47 -12.21
N ARG A 156 12.78 8.53 -12.14
CA ARG A 156 13.20 7.76 -13.31
C ARG A 156 12.10 6.81 -13.73
N MET A 157 11.83 6.74 -15.03
CA MET A 157 10.81 5.86 -15.61
C MET A 157 11.28 4.41 -15.72
N ASP A 158 12.59 4.17 -15.68
CA ASP A 158 13.16 2.84 -15.82
C ASP A 158 13.34 2.18 -14.44
N ILE A 159 12.62 1.09 -14.21
CA ILE A 159 12.93 0.17 -13.12
C ILE A 159 14.07 -0.72 -13.60
N PRO A 160 15.21 -0.77 -12.90
CA PRO A 160 16.24 -1.74 -13.23
C PRO A 160 15.67 -3.15 -13.23
N ASP A 161 15.98 -3.94 -14.28
CA ASP A 161 15.51 -5.32 -14.41
C ASP A 161 15.89 -6.20 -13.20
N GLU A 162 16.88 -5.80 -12.43
CA GLU A 162 17.29 -6.43 -11.17
C GLU A 162 16.21 -6.42 -10.09
N VAL A 163 15.36 -5.40 -10.06
CA VAL A 163 14.24 -5.32 -9.11
C VAL A 163 13.11 -6.29 -9.51
N LEU A 164 12.96 -6.52 -10.82
CA LEU A 164 11.95 -7.42 -11.38
C LEU A 164 12.45 -8.86 -11.47
N SER A 165 13.76 -9.07 -11.63
CA SER A 165 14.36 -10.39 -11.69
C SER A 165 14.56 -10.94 -10.28
N ASN A 166 13.97 -12.10 -10.04
CA ASN A 166 14.05 -12.87 -8.79
C ASN A 166 15.46 -13.43 -8.55
N LYS A 167 16.52 -12.65 -8.74
CA LYS A 167 17.88 -13.08 -8.40
C LYS A 167 18.08 -13.04 -6.89
N LYS A 168 18.17 -14.22 -6.33
CA LYS A 168 18.12 -14.68 -4.94
C LYS A 168 19.11 -14.06 -3.93
N HIS A 169 19.92 -13.06 -4.27
CA HIS A 169 21.08 -12.75 -3.42
C HIS A 169 21.06 -11.42 -2.66
N SER A 170 20.46 -10.36 -3.17
CA SER A 170 20.52 -9.05 -2.48
C SER A 170 19.33 -8.83 -1.51
N PHE A 171 18.17 -9.33 -1.88
CA PHE A 171 16.94 -9.07 -1.12
C PHE A 171 16.90 -9.76 0.26
N LYS A 172 17.60 -10.89 0.44
CA LYS A 172 17.64 -11.59 1.72
C LYS A 172 18.42 -10.79 2.79
N GLU A 173 19.46 -10.09 2.37
CA GLU A 173 20.29 -9.25 3.24
C GLU A 173 19.57 -7.94 3.57
N ASP A 174 19.02 -7.25 2.56
CA ASP A 174 18.25 -6.03 2.75
C ASP A 174 16.98 -6.27 3.56
N PHE A 175 16.31 -7.41 3.34
CA PHE A 175 15.11 -7.80 4.08
C PHE A 175 15.44 -8.25 5.51
N THR A 176 16.58 -8.91 5.72
CA THR A 176 17.04 -9.26 7.07
C THR A 176 17.34 -7.98 7.86
N GLN A 177 17.92 -6.98 7.23
CA GLN A 177 18.18 -5.69 7.83
C GLN A 177 16.87 -4.93 8.12
N LEU A 178 15.90 -4.97 7.20
CA LEU A 178 14.57 -4.39 7.41
C LEU A 178 13.78 -5.13 8.51
N LEU A 179 13.89 -6.46 8.60
CA LEU A 179 13.29 -7.26 9.66
C LEU A 179 13.96 -7.01 11.02
N HIS A 180 15.27 -6.78 11.06
CA HIS A 180 15.96 -6.37 12.27
C HIS A 180 15.45 -5.00 12.71
N THR A 181 15.41 -4.02 11.81
CA THR A 181 14.83 -2.68 12.07
C THR A 181 13.35 -2.79 12.48
N GLY A 182 12.56 -3.62 11.80
CA GLY A 182 11.16 -3.85 12.17
C GLY A 182 10.97 -4.58 13.50
N LYS A 183 11.86 -5.49 13.86
CA LYS A 183 11.88 -6.13 15.19
C LYS A 183 12.28 -5.14 16.27
N ASP A 184 13.25 -4.30 16.00
CA ASP A 184 13.69 -3.27 16.94
C ASP A 184 12.57 -2.27 17.20
N ILE A 185 11.89 -1.80 16.15
CA ILE A 185 10.69 -0.94 16.25
C ILE A 185 9.54 -1.66 16.99
N TYR A 186 9.34 -2.96 16.75
CA TYR A 186 8.30 -3.73 17.44
C TYR A 186 8.63 -3.95 18.93
N HIS A 187 9.88 -4.24 19.26
CA HIS A 187 10.34 -4.35 20.65
C HIS A 187 10.28 -3.00 21.37
N GLU A 188 10.70 -1.93 20.72
CA GLU A 188 10.61 -0.58 21.25
C GLU A 188 9.15 -0.16 21.48
N ALA A 189 8.25 -0.45 20.53
CA ALA A 189 6.81 -0.23 20.70
C ALA A 189 6.21 -1.08 21.84
N GLN A 190 6.63 -2.34 22.00
CA GLN A 190 6.20 -3.18 23.12
C GLN A 190 6.73 -2.68 24.47
N GLU A 191 7.98 -2.23 24.55
CA GLU A 191 8.53 -1.61 25.77
C GLU A 191 7.77 -0.33 26.13
N LEU A 192 7.45 0.52 25.18
CA LEU A 192 6.66 1.73 25.37
C LEU A 192 5.23 1.42 25.85
N LEU A 193 4.60 0.38 25.31
CA LEU A 193 3.25 -0.05 25.73
C LEU A 193 3.24 -0.69 27.13
N ASN A 194 4.31 -1.39 27.50
CA ASN A 194 4.43 -2.05 28.79
C ASN A 194 4.92 -1.12 29.91
N ASN A 195 5.44 0.06 29.58
CA ASN A 195 5.95 1.03 30.54
C ASN A 195 5.41 2.44 30.27
N PRO A 196 4.22 2.80 30.83
CA PRO A 196 3.54 4.08 30.60
C PRO A 196 4.38 5.34 30.93
N ALA A 197 5.41 5.20 31.76
CA ALA A 197 6.33 6.30 32.08
C ALA A 197 7.21 6.66 30.86
N HIS A 198 7.76 5.67 30.18
CA HIS A 198 8.55 5.86 28.96
C HIS A 198 7.71 6.40 27.80
N LEU A 199 6.42 6.05 27.71
CA LEU A 199 5.52 6.62 26.73
C LEU A 199 5.35 8.16 26.91
N LYS A 200 5.29 8.60 28.16
CA LYS A 200 5.16 10.02 28.49
C LYS A 200 6.42 10.81 28.14
N ASP A 201 7.58 10.24 28.36
CA ASP A 201 8.88 10.85 28.05
C ASP A 201 9.10 10.91 26.52
N ALA A 202 8.83 9.84 25.79
CA ALA A 202 8.92 9.78 24.34
C ALA A 202 7.94 10.76 23.64
N LEU A 203 6.73 10.93 24.18
CA LEU A 203 5.76 11.90 23.70
C LEU A 203 6.19 13.35 24.01
N SER A 204 6.86 13.59 25.13
CA SER A 204 7.40 14.93 25.47
C SER A 204 8.59 15.31 24.59
N GLU A 205 9.50 14.37 24.31
CA GLU A 205 10.62 14.61 23.38
C GLU A 205 10.15 14.86 21.95
N SER A 206 9.16 14.10 21.46
CA SER A 206 8.60 14.32 20.12
C SER A 206 7.88 15.68 20.01
N TRP A 207 7.29 16.18 21.11
CA TRP A 207 6.62 17.46 21.18
C TRP A 207 7.62 18.64 21.20
N ASP A 208 8.80 18.45 21.79
CA ASP A 208 9.85 19.45 21.80
C ASP A 208 10.57 19.56 20.46
N ILE A 209 10.79 18.47 19.75
CA ILE A 209 11.34 18.44 18.38
C ILE A 209 10.41 19.20 17.40
N THR A 210 9.09 19.06 17.53
CA THR A 210 8.14 19.81 16.69
C THR A 210 8.14 21.32 16.99
N LYS A 211 8.51 21.76 18.18
CA LYS A 211 8.68 23.19 18.52
C LYS A 211 9.97 23.78 17.98
N GLU A 212 11.05 23.01 17.89
CA GLU A 212 12.32 23.49 17.32
C GLU A 212 12.30 23.59 15.79
N LEU A 213 11.54 22.73 15.10
CA LEU A 213 11.38 22.76 13.65
C LEU A 213 10.37 23.81 13.15
N GLY A 214 9.66 24.46 14.04
CA GLY A 214 8.66 25.51 13.76
C GLY A 214 9.13 26.95 13.96
N ARG A 215 10.46 27.21 14.05
CA ARG A 215 11.05 28.54 14.08
C ARG A 215 11.83 28.86 12.82
#